data_fdf2e751f9616f6da87bf4fae9ae04f5
#
_entry.id   fdf2e751f9616f6da87bf4fae9ae04f5
#
_cell.length_a   1.000
_cell.length_b   1.000
_cell.length_c   1.000
_cell.angle_alpha   90.00
_cell.angle_beta   90.00
_cell.angle_gamma   90.00
#
_symmetry.space_group_name_H-M   'P 1'
#
loop_
_entity.id
_entity.type
_entity.pdbx_description
1 polymer ?
#
loop_
_entity_poly.entity_id
_entity_poly.type
_entity_poly.pdbx_seq_one_letter_code
_entity_poly.pdbx_strand_id
1 'polypeptide(L)'
;MSNPLLDFSGLPRFADFQAEHVTTAIDALLKENRALLEQVRSDRQPVTWQNFVQPMVDANERLSRAWGQVSHLNAVMNSPQLREIYNENLPVITQFYAELSQDLLLFEKFKQLRANAEFDQLTSARQKIIDNELKRYKKDLADQMRIVEADAFDR
;
A
#
# COMPACT_ATOMS: atom_id res chain seq x y z
N MET A 1 26.29 -4.43 -6.69
CA MET A 1 25.55 -3.24 -7.14
C MET A 1 24.24 -3.14 -6.37
N SER A 2 23.77 -1.92 -6.04
CA SER A 2 22.49 -1.73 -5.38
C SER A 2 21.32 -2.04 -6.34
N ASN A 3 20.21 -2.58 -5.79
CA ASN A 3 19.02 -2.87 -6.57
C ASN A 3 18.41 -1.55 -7.09
N PRO A 4 18.29 -1.35 -8.42
CA PRO A 4 17.80 -0.10 -8.99
C PRO A 4 16.34 0.22 -8.62
N LEU A 5 15.53 -0.79 -8.28
CA LEU A 5 14.16 -0.60 -7.82
C LEU A 5 14.07 -0.06 -6.38
N LEU A 6 15.17 -0.11 -5.62
CA LEU A 6 15.28 0.45 -4.28
C LEU A 6 16.00 1.80 -4.25
N ASP A 7 16.35 2.35 -5.40
CA ASP A 7 16.95 3.68 -5.53
C ASP A 7 15.85 4.73 -5.76
N PHE A 8 15.52 5.48 -4.71
CA PHE A 8 14.51 6.53 -4.74
C PHE A 8 15.10 7.95 -4.83
N SER A 9 16.41 8.05 -5.05
CA SER A 9 17.13 9.34 -5.05
C SER A 9 16.89 10.19 -6.30
N GLY A 10 16.38 9.60 -7.39
CA GLY A 10 16.21 10.29 -8.66
C GLY A 10 15.20 9.63 -9.59
N LEU A 11 15.43 9.80 -10.87
CA LEU A 11 14.61 9.14 -11.91
C LEU A 11 14.82 7.61 -11.91
N PRO A 12 13.82 6.84 -12.36
CA PRO A 12 13.94 5.39 -12.49
C PRO A 12 15.13 4.97 -13.35
N ARG A 13 15.92 4.03 -12.84
CA ARG A 13 17.13 3.53 -13.51
C ARG A 13 16.81 2.34 -14.43
N PHE A 14 16.02 2.57 -15.46
CA PHE A 14 15.56 1.52 -16.38
C PHE A 14 16.70 0.80 -17.11
N ALA A 15 17.83 1.46 -17.36
CA ALA A 15 18.97 0.87 -18.03
C ALA A 15 19.71 -0.19 -17.16
N ASP A 16 19.60 -0.07 -15.85
CA ASP A 16 20.26 -0.98 -14.88
C ASP A 16 19.31 -2.09 -14.40
N PHE A 17 18.07 -2.05 -14.83
CA PHE A 17 17.04 -2.99 -14.41
C PHE A 17 17.25 -4.38 -15.01
N GLN A 18 17.10 -5.40 -14.16
CA GLN A 18 17.06 -6.81 -14.55
C GLN A 18 15.91 -7.52 -13.82
N ALA A 19 15.38 -8.59 -14.41
CA ALA A 19 14.26 -9.33 -13.87
C ALA A 19 14.54 -9.86 -12.43
N GLU A 20 15.77 -10.25 -12.16
CA GLU A 20 16.22 -10.75 -10.85
C GLU A 20 16.10 -9.71 -9.73
N HIS A 21 16.03 -8.43 -10.06
CA HIS A 21 15.87 -7.36 -9.08
C HIS A 21 14.47 -7.30 -8.48
N VAL A 22 13.46 -7.82 -9.18
CA VAL A 22 12.03 -7.62 -8.84
C VAL A 22 11.67 -8.24 -7.50
N THR A 23 11.79 -9.55 -7.36
CA THR A 23 11.34 -10.26 -6.14
C THR A 23 12.06 -9.75 -4.90
N THR A 24 13.38 -9.57 -4.98
CA THR A 24 14.18 -9.04 -3.86
C THR A 24 13.72 -7.64 -3.44
N ALA A 25 13.44 -6.75 -4.39
CA ALA A 25 12.98 -5.41 -4.10
C ALA A 25 11.56 -5.40 -3.50
N ILE A 26 10.65 -6.17 -4.08
CA ILE A 26 9.27 -6.27 -3.60
C ILE A 26 9.21 -6.87 -2.21
N ASP A 27 9.95 -7.94 -1.94
CA ASP A 27 10.03 -8.55 -0.61
C ASP A 27 10.54 -7.55 0.45
N ALA A 28 11.60 -6.80 0.11
CA ALA A 28 12.14 -5.78 1.01
C ALA A 28 11.13 -4.66 1.31
N LEU A 29 10.44 -4.17 0.30
CA LEU A 29 9.44 -3.09 0.44
C LEU A 29 8.17 -3.56 1.16
N LEU A 30 7.72 -4.79 0.92
CA LEU A 30 6.59 -5.37 1.66
C LEU A 30 6.96 -5.59 3.12
N LYS A 31 8.16 -6.07 3.41
CA LYS A 31 8.65 -6.23 4.78
C LYS A 31 8.69 -4.88 5.52
N GLU A 32 9.20 -3.85 4.87
CA GLU A 32 9.20 -2.49 5.41
C GLU A 32 7.78 -1.98 5.71
N ASN A 33 6.87 -2.12 4.75
CA ASN A 33 5.47 -1.72 4.93
C ASN A 33 4.79 -2.49 6.07
N ARG A 34 4.99 -3.81 6.15
CA ARG A 34 4.41 -4.63 7.22
C ARG A 34 4.95 -4.26 8.60
N ALA A 35 6.25 -4.00 8.72
CA ALA A 35 6.85 -3.55 9.97
C ALA A 35 6.30 -2.19 10.41
N LEU A 36 6.13 -1.27 9.48
CA LEU A 36 5.52 0.04 9.74
C LEU A 36 4.06 -0.09 10.19
N LEU A 37 3.27 -0.93 9.53
CA LEU A 37 1.87 -1.17 9.92
C LEU A 37 1.77 -1.72 11.33
N GLU A 38 2.67 -2.63 11.71
CA GLU A 38 2.71 -3.18 13.08
C GLU A 38 3.07 -2.11 14.11
N GLN A 39 4.02 -1.25 13.79
CA GLN A 39 4.38 -0.09 14.62
C GLN A 39 3.19 0.88 14.78
N VAL A 40 2.51 1.21 13.70
CA VAL A 40 1.34 2.10 13.71
C VAL A 40 0.18 1.49 14.48
N ARG A 41 -0.07 0.18 14.35
CA ARG A 41 -1.12 -0.51 15.11
C ARG A 41 -0.87 -0.51 16.61
N SER A 42 0.38 -0.72 17.00
CA SER A 42 0.77 -0.79 18.42
C SER A 42 0.95 0.57 19.09
N ASP A 43 1.06 1.65 18.30
CA ASP A 43 1.19 3.00 18.84
C ASP A 43 -0.11 3.42 19.55
N ARG A 44 0.02 3.76 20.84
CA ARG A 44 -1.08 4.20 21.70
C ARG A 44 -1.14 5.72 21.88
N GLN A 45 -0.25 6.46 21.25
CA GLN A 45 -0.29 7.91 21.26
C GLN A 45 -1.54 8.42 20.51
N PRO A 46 -2.01 9.64 20.83
CA PRO A 46 -3.07 10.27 20.03
C PRO A 46 -2.70 10.27 18.54
N VAL A 47 -3.66 9.90 17.71
CA VAL A 47 -3.46 9.75 16.26
C VAL A 47 -3.27 11.13 15.63
N THR A 48 -2.17 11.30 14.91
CA THR A 48 -1.84 12.53 14.18
C THR A 48 -1.49 12.20 12.73
N TRP A 49 -1.47 13.21 11.86
CA TRP A 49 -0.94 13.05 10.52
C TRP A 49 0.50 12.52 10.55
N GLN A 50 1.35 13.08 11.40
CA GLN A 50 2.78 12.78 11.45
C GLN A 50 3.11 11.39 11.98
N ASN A 51 2.35 10.86 12.95
CA ASN A 51 2.63 9.56 13.53
C ASN A 51 1.87 8.41 12.86
N PHE A 52 0.89 8.72 12.01
CA PHE A 52 0.01 7.73 11.42
C PHE A 52 0.00 7.78 9.87
N VAL A 53 -0.49 8.87 9.28
CA VAL A 53 -0.72 8.93 7.83
C VAL A 53 0.57 9.12 7.06
N GLN A 54 1.43 10.06 7.47
CA GLN A 54 2.66 10.39 6.74
C GLN A 54 3.59 9.17 6.58
N PRO A 55 3.89 8.40 7.63
CA PRO A 55 4.74 7.21 7.48
C PRO A 55 4.15 6.17 6.53
N MET A 56 2.82 5.96 6.56
CA MET A 56 2.15 5.02 5.65
C MET A 56 2.17 5.50 4.20
N VAL A 57 1.97 6.80 3.97
CA VAL A 57 2.06 7.40 2.63
C VAL A 57 3.47 7.21 2.07
N ASP A 58 4.50 7.50 2.85
CA ASP A 58 5.89 7.40 2.41
C ASP A 58 6.29 5.95 2.07
N ALA A 59 5.89 5.00 2.91
CA ALA A 59 6.18 3.59 2.67
C ALA A 59 5.41 3.04 1.46
N ASN A 60 4.15 3.42 1.30
CA ASN A 60 3.35 3.04 0.14
C ASN A 60 3.88 3.67 -1.16
N GLU A 61 4.36 4.89 -1.12
CA GLU A 61 4.94 5.56 -2.29
C GLU A 61 6.14 4.78 -2.81
N ARG A 62 7.03 4.32 -1.94
CA ARG A 62 8.18 3.49 -2.34
C ARG A 62 7.76 2.18 -3.00
N LEU A 63 6.82 1.47 -2.41
CA LEU A 63 6.29 0.21 -2.98
C LEU A 63 5.60 0.47 -4.33
N SER A 64 4.72 1.46 -4.40
CA SER A 64 4.03 1.85 -5.63
C SER A 64 4.97 2.26 -6.74
N ARG A 65 6.02 3.01 -6.43
CA ARG A 65 7.02 3.44 -7.41
C ARG A 65 7.81 2.26 -7.97
N ALA A 66 8.27 1.36 -7.10
CA ALA A 66 8.98 0.16 -7.52
C ALA A 66 8.09 -0.75 -8.38
N TRP A 67 6.88 -1.04 -7.93
CA TRP A 67 5.95 -1.88 -8.67
C TRP A 67 5.48 -1.23 -9.98
N GLY A 68 5.30 0.09 -10.01
CA GLY A 68 4.98 0.84 -11.23
C GLY A 68 6.06 0.71 -12.29
N GLN A 69 7.35 0.72 -11.91
CA GLN A 69 8.46 0.47 -12.83
C GLN A 69 8.41 -0.95 -13.41
N VAL A 70 8.18 -1.95 -12.56
CA VAL A 70 8.06 -3.35 -12.98
C VAL A 70 6.89 -3.54 -13.95
N SER A 71 5.72 -2.98 -13.63
CA SER A 71 4.52 -3.06 -14.46
C SER A 71 4.73 -2.38 -15.81
N HIS A 72 5.37 -1.22 -15.84
CA HIS A 72 5.70 -0.52 -17.08
C HIS A 72 6.64 -1.33 -17.95
N LEU A 73 7.73 -1.85 -17.38
CA LEU A 73 8.71 -2.65 -18.12
C LEU A 73 8.10 -3.96 -18.64
N ASN A 74 7.27 -4.62 -17.85
CA ASN A 74 6.54 -5.81 -18.27
C ASN A 74 5.63 -5.54 -19.49
N ALA A 75 5.02 -4.36 -19.54
CA ALA A 75 4.15 -3.94 -20.64
C ALA A 75 4.93 -3.64 -21.93
N VAL A 76 6.12 -3.03 -21.82
CA VAL A 76 6.87 -2.53 -23.01
C VAL A 76 8.00 -3.45 -23.45
N MET A 77 8.63 -4.21 -22.56
CA MET A 77 9.76 -5.09 -22.90
C MET A 77 9.34 -6.55 -23.19
N ASN A 78 8.21 -6.95 -22.66
CA ASN A 78 7.55 -8.25 -22.91
C ASN A 78 8.49 -9.47 -22.99
N SER A 79 9.52 -9.54 -22.11
CA SER A 79 10.37 -10.73 -22.04
C SER A 79 9.66 -11.86 -21.27
N PRO A 80 9.83 -13.14 -21.68
CA PRO A 80 9.24 -14.26 -20.95
C PRO A 80 9.64 -14.31 -19.46
N GLN A 81 10.91 -14.07 -19.17
CA GLN A 81 11.45 -14.05 -17.80
C GLN A 81 10.80 -12.96 -16.95
N LEU A 82 10.69 -11.74 -17.46
CA LEU A 82 10.07 -10.64 -16.74
C LEU A 82 8.58 -10.88 -16.50
N ARG A 83 7.89 -11.46 -17.49
CA ARG A 83 6.48 -11.83 -17.38
C ARG A 83 6.25 -12.87 -16.27
N GLU A 84 7.09 -13.89 -16.20
CA GLU A 84 7.02 -14.93 -15.16
C GLU A 84 7.18 -14.31 -13.78
N ILE A 85 8.23 -13.51 -13.56
CA ILE A 85 8.51 -12.83 -12.30
C ILE A 85 7.40 -11.82 -11.93
N TYR A 86 6.88 -11.10 -12.90
CA TYR A 86 5.72 -10.22 -12.69
C TYR A 86 4.51 -11.00 -12.19
N ASN A 87 4.18 -12.13 -12.82
CA ASN A 87 3.05 -12.96 -12.44
C ASN A 87 3.23 -13.64 -11.08
N GLU A 88 4.46 -13.91 -10.66
CA GLU A 88 4.76 -14.42 -9.32
C GLU A 88 4.55 -13.37 -8.23
N ASN A 89 4.93 -12.12 -8.50
CA ASN A 89 4.87 -11.04 -7.51
C ASN A 89 3.49 -10.34 -7.44
N LEU A 90 2.73 -10.33 -8.53
CA LEU A 90 1.42 -9.69 -8.57
C LEU A 90 0.46 -10.19 -7.49
N PRO A 91 0.28 -11.50 -7.25
CA PRO A 91 -0.59 -12.00 -6.20
C PRO A 91 -0.14 -11.56 -4.80
N VAL A 92 1.16 -11.49 -4.56
CA VAL A 92 1.74 -11.09 -3.26
C VAL A 92 1.42 -9.64 -2.94
N ILE A 93 1.56 -8.76 -3.92
CA ILE A 93 1.21 -7.33 -3.78
C ILE A 93 -0.31 -7.16 -3.64
N THR A 94 -1.09 -7.86 -4.44
CA THR A 94 -2.54 -7.83 -4.38
C THR A 94 -3.04 -8.28 -3.00
N GLN A 95 -2.47 -9.35 -2.46
CA GLN A 95 -2.77 -9.84 -1.12
C GLN A 95 -2.45 -8.80 -0.04
N PHE A 96 -1.30 -8.15 -0.13
CA PHE A 96 -0.92 -7.09 0.81
C PHE A 96 -1.95 -5.95 0.83
N TYR A 97 -2.35 -5.44 -0.34
CA TYR A 97 -3.35 -4.37 -0.42
C TYR A 97 -4.75 -4.83 0.03
N ALA A 98 -5.12 -6.07 -0.22
CA ALA A 98 -6.36 -6.64 0.28
C ALA A 98 -6.39 -6.70 1.81
N GLU A 99 -5.32 -7.18 2.45
CA GLU A 99 -5.16 -7.18 3.90
C GLU A 99 -5.23 -5.76 4.48
N LEU A 100 -4.56 -4.81 3.84
CA LEU A 100 -4.56 -3.41 4.25
C LEU A 100 -5.96 -2.79 4.19
N SER A 101 -6.73 -3.07 3.14
CA SER A 101 -8.08 -2.54 2.96
C SER A 101 -9.11 -3.11 3.94
N GLN A 102 -8.78 -4.21 4.60
CA GLN A 102 -9.62 -4.92 5.57
C GLN A 102 -9.22 -4.67 7.03
N ASP A 103 -8.22 -3.85 7.25
CA ASP A 103 -7.67 -3.58 8.57
C ASP A 103 -8.57 -2.64 9.38
N LEU A 104 -9.39 -3.22 10.27
CA LEU A 104 -10.32 -2.47 11.10
C LEU A 104 -9.62 -1.53 12.09
N LEU A 105 -8.42 -1.88 12.55
CA LEU A 105 -7.68 -1.05 13.49
C LEU A 105 -7.18 0.24 12.82
N LEU A 106 -6.71 0.14 11.59
CA LEU A 106 -6.36 1.32 10.79
C LEU A 106 -7.59 2.17 10.47
N PHE A 107 -8.71 1.53 10.15
CA PHE A 107 -9.98 2.26 9.95
C PHE A 107 -10.38 3.06 11.18
N GLU A 108 -10.30 2.47 12.38
CA GLU A 108 -10.58 3.19 13.64
C GLU A 108 -9.62 4.36 13.85
N LYS A 109 -8.34 4.21 13.54
CA LYS A 109 -7.36 5.30 13.62
C LYS A 109 -7.67 6.44 12.65
N PHE A 110 -8.09 6.15 11.44
CA PHE A 110 -8.56 7.19 10.49
C PHE A 110 -9.79 7.93 11.03
N LYS A 111 -10.74 7.23 11.63
CA LYS A 111 -11.91 7.86 12.26
C LYS A 111 -11.52 8.77 13.44
N GLN A 112 -10.58 8.33 14.28
CA GLN A 112 -10.07 9.14 15.37
C GLN A 112 -9.40 10.42 14.87
N LEU A 113 -8.54 10.32 13.84
CA LEU A 113 -7.90 11.49 13.25
C LEU A 113 -8.93 12.45 12.63
N ARG A 114 -9.93 11.91 11.92
CA ARG A 114 -11.00 12.71 11.31
C ARG A 114 -11.81 13.50 12.33
N ALA A 115 -12.01 12.94 13.53
CA ALA A 115 -12.80 13.54 14.61
C ALA A 115 -12.00 14.46 15.53
N ASN A 116 -10.68 14.51 15.39
CA ASN A 116 -9.81 15.26 16.27
C ASN A 116 -9.59 16.71 15.75
N ALA A 117 -9.22 17.63 16.66
CA ALA A 117 -9.04 19.04 16.31
C ALA A 117 -7.92 19.31 15.29
N GLU A 118 -6.93 18.42 15.18
CA GLU A 118 -5.86 18.54 14.18
C GLU A 118 -6.39 18.47 12.75
N PHE A 119 -7.47 17.72 12.51
CA PHE A 119 -8.04 17.59 11.17
C PHE A 119 -8.37 18.95 10.54
N ASP A 120 -8.96 19.85 11.32
CA ASP A 120 -9.34 21.19 10.85
C ASP A 120 -8.13 22.08 10.52
N GLN A 121 -6.96 21.75 11.08
CA GLN A 121 -5.70 22.45 10.83
C GLN A 121 -4.91 21.88 9.65
N LEU A 122 -5.29 20.70 9.15
CA LEU A 122 -4.65 20.08 7.99
C LEU A 122 -4.99 20.84 6.70
N THR A 123 -4.07 20.77 5.73
CA THR A 123 -4.36 21.28 4.39
C THR A 123 -5.53 20.54 3.76
N SER A 124 -6.25 21.19 2.85
CA SER A 124 -7.38 20.57 2.13
C SER A 124 -6.98 19.28 1.40
N ALA A 125 -5.75 19.20 0.89
CA ALA A 125 -5.21 18.01 0.26
C ALA A 125 -5.08 16.83 1.27
N ARG A 126 -4.56 17.09 2.47
CA ARG A 126 -4.44 16.10 3.54
C ARG A 126 -5.80 15.67 4.08
N GLN A 127 -6.72 16.60 4.27
CA GLN A 127 -8.10 16.29 4.65
C GLN A 127 -8.77 15.37 3.62
N LYS A 128 -8.58 15.64 2.35
CA LYS A 128 -9.11 14.81 1.26
C LYS A 128 -8.53 13.40 1.26
N ILE A 129 -7.26 13.24 1.55
CA ILE A 129 -6.63 11.91 1.70
C ILE A 129 -7.33 11.11 2.80
N ILE A 130 -7.54 11.70 3.97
CA ILE A 130 -8.22 11.04 5.10
C ILE A 130 -9.67 10.68 4.73
N ASP A 131 -10.42 11.61 4.14
CA ASP A 131 -11.80 11.37 3.74
C ASP A 131 -11.91 10.29 2.65
N ASN A 132 -10.98 10.25 1.70
CA ASN A 132 -10.93 9.20 0.68
C ASN A 132 -10.62 7.83 1.28
N GLU A 133 -9.69 7.74 2.23
CA GLU A 133 -9.38 6.49 2.93
C GLU A 133 -10.60 5.97 3.71
N LEU A 134 -11.30 6.84 4.42
CA LEU A 134 -12.52 6.46 5.13
C LEU A 134 -13.62 5.96 4.19
N LYS A 135 -13.79 6.58 3.02
CA LYS A 135 -14.74 6.11 2.00
C LYS A 135 -14.35 4.74 1.45
N ARG A 136 -13.06 4.53 1.19
CA ARG A 136 -12.53 3.26 0.69
C ARG A 136 -12.78 2.14 1.70
N TYR A 137 -12.44 2.33 2.97
CA TYR A 137 -12.69 1.33 4.02
C TYR A 137 -14.18 0.98 4.15
N LYS A 138 -15.06 1.97 4.13
CA LYS A 138 -16.51 1.74 4.21
C LYS A 138 -17.03 0.92 3.03
N LYS A 139 -16.54 1.21 1.82
CA LYS A 139 -16.90 0.46 0.61
C LYS A 139 -16.42 -0.99 0.70
N ASP A 140 -15.14 -1.19 1.01
CA ASP A 140 -14.52 -2.52 1.05
C ASP A 140 -15.17 -3.40 2.12
N LEU A 141 -15.48 -2.84 3.30
CA LEU A 141 -16.19 -3.54 4.36
C LEU A 141 -17.63 -3.89 3.97
N ALA A 142 -18.34 -2.99 3.30
CA ALA A 142 -19.71 -3.26 2.81
C ALA A 142 -19.73 -4.34 1.74
N ASP A 143 -18.76 -4.36 0.84
CA ASP A 143 -18.62 -5.38 -0.21
C ASP A 143 -18.33 -6.76 0.40
N GLN A 144 -17.51 -6.85 1.46
CA GLN A 144 -17.29 -8.09 2.20
C GLN A 144 -18.55 -8.61 2.89
N MET A 145 -19.31 -7.74 3.54
CA MET A 145 -20.56 -8.15 4.18
C MET A 145 -21.54 -8.74 3.18
N ARG A 146 -21.65 -8.17 1.97
CA ARG A 146 -22.50 -8.74 0.90
C ARG A 146 -22.05 -10.11 0.44
N ILE A 147 -20.74 -10.35 0.36
CA ILE A 147 -20.18 -11.66 -0.01
C ILE A 147 -20.54 -12.70 1.07
N VAL A 148 -20.34 -12.38 2.34
CA VAL A 148 -20.67 -13.27 3.46
C VAL A 148 -22.18 -13.57 3.51
N GLU A 149 -23.02 -12.58 3.26
CA GLU A 149 -24.48 -12.78 3.20
C GLU A 149 -24.88 -13.66 2.02
N ALA A 150 -24.29 -13.47 0.84
CA ALA A 150 -24.54 -14.33 -0.33
C ALA A 150 -24.14 -15.78 -0.08
N ASP A 151 -22.95 -16.02 0.47
CA ASP A 151 -22.48 -17.37 0.82
C ASP A 151 -23.35 -18.04 1.89
N ALA A 152 -23.99 -17.29 2.76
CA ALA A 152 -24.91 -17.82 3.78
C ALA A 152 -26.27 -18.24 3.19
N PHE A 153 -26.69 -17.63 2.08
CA PHE A 153 -27.94 -17.99 1.38
C PHE A 153 -27.79 -19.22 0.49
N ASP A 154 -26.56 -19.53 0.02
CA ASP A 154 -26.28 -20.69 -0.85
C ASP A 154 -26.00 -21.99 -0.06
N ARG A 155 -26.08 -21.96 1.27
CA ARG A 155 -25.95 -23.12 2.17
C ARG A 155 -27.30 -23.55 2.72
#